data_a6ce8a83de57bb8302abcabd8d5e6512
#
_entry.id   a6ce8a83de57bb8302abcabd8d5e6512
#
_cell.length_a   1.000
_cell.length_b   1.000
_cell.length_c   1.000
_cell.angle_alpha   90.00
_cell.angle_beta   90.00
_cell.angle_gamma   90.00
#
_symmetry.space_group_name_H-M   'P 1'
#
loop_
_entity.id
_entity.type
_entity.pdbx_description
1 polymer ?
#
loop_
_entity_poly.entity_id
_entity_poly.type
_entity_poly.pdbx_seq_one_letter_code
_entity_poly.pdbx_strand_id
1 'polypeptide(L)'
;MSLGNRIAAELRGDRTIWMIIAVLSIVSELSVYSATGSLAWTARGGNTTSYLLRHAVMLGFGLFLVYLCHLVHYRRYQQIAPFLLLVSVPLLALTLFFGQSINQASRWIEIPILSFSFQPSDFAKLALVVYIAKAMTKKQEYITSFRDAFLPIIVPVLIVCGLIAPANLSTALVLFVTCVALMFVGRVSMKYIFLLGLLGVVVFAGLIVIGRFAPDMVRVDTWVSRVQDYLHNPDGGYQVQQAKIAIARGGIFGSGPGNSIARNFLPYSHADFIYAIICEEYGLIGGVLVLGLYVMLFFRTVKMVTKSPKAFGAFLAIGLSLMLTIQALANIAVSVHLVPSTGLTLPMISMGGTSLVFTSISLGMILSVSKFIENFESS
;
A
#
# COMPACT_ATOMS: atom_id res chain seq x y z
N MET A 1 -26.94 26.78 -12.33
CA MET A 1 -26.41 25.73 -11.46
C MET A 1 -25.30 26.34 -10.60
N SER A 2 -25.39 26.26 -9.28
CA SER A 2 -24.31 26.72 -8.38
C SER A 2 -23.04 25.92 -8.64
N LEU A 3 -21.86 26.52 -8.39
CA LEU A 3 -20.55 25.85 -8.55
C LEU A 3 -20.52 24.50 -7.81
N GLY A 4 -21.14 24.44 -6.63
CA GLY A 4 -21.25 23.19 -5.84
C GLY A 4 -22.04 22.08 -6.55
N ASN A 5 -23.10 22.40 -7.29
CA ASN A 5 -23.86 21.42 -8.04
C ASN A 5 -23.13 20.90 -9.28
N ARG A 6 -22.25 21.71 -9.88
CA ARG A 6 -21.36 21.27 -10.96
C ARG A 6 -20.28 20.32 -10.45
N ILE A 7 -19.62 20.67 -9.35
CA ILE A 7 -18.60 19.82 -8.71
C ILE A 7 -19.23 18.49 -8.25
N ALA A 8 -20.42 18.52 -7.64
CA ALA A 8 -21.12 17.31 -7.22
C ALA A 8 -21.56 16.43 -8.41
N ALA A 9 -21.88 17.03 -9.57
CA ALA A 9 -22.21 16.30 -10.78
C ALA A 9 -20.98 15.66 -11.45
N GLU A 10 -19.79 16.24 -11.28
CA GLU A 10 -18.53 15.70 -11.81
C GLU A 10 -17.91 14.64 -10.88
N LEU A 11 -18.07 14.79 -9.56
CA LEU A 11 -17.61 13.82 -8.54
C LEU A 11 -18.63 12.68 -8.34
N ARG A 12 -19.13 12.09 -9.47
CA ARG A 12 -20.01 10.91 -9.41
C ARG A 12 -19.27 9.73 -8.77
N GLY A 13 -20.03 8.82 -8.15
CA GLY A 13 -19.54 7.66 -7.43
C GLY A 13 -19.73 7.78 -5.93
N ASP A 14 -19.23 6.81 -5.17
CA ASP A 14 -19.49 6.70 -3.74
C ASP A 14 -18.94 7.88 -2.93
N ARG A 15 -19.86 8.70 -2.41
CA ARG A 15 -19.52 9.90 -1.61
C ARG A 15 -18.71 9.56 -0.36
N THR A 16 -18.92 8.37 0.22
CA THR A 16 -18.17 7.95 1.41
C THR A 16 -16.70 7.71 1.07
N ILE A 17 -16.41 7.11 -0.09
CA ILE A 17 -15.02 6.89 -0.53
C ILE A 17 -14.34 8.23 -0.81
N TRP A 18 -15.03 9.19 -1.44
CA TRP A 18 -14.50 10.55 -1.63
C TRP A 18 -14.20 11.24 -0.29
N MET A 19 -15.09 11.13 0.71
CA MET A 19 -14.85 11.67 2.05
C MET A 19 -13.65 11.02 2.73
N ILE A 20 -13.49 9.69 2.63
CA ILE A 20 -12.32 8.98 3.18
C ILE A 20 -11.04 9.52 2.54
N ILE A 21 -10.98 9.69 1.22
CA ILE A 21 -9.83 10.24 0.51
C ILE A 21 -9.52 11.66 1.01
N ALA A 22 -10.52 12.51 1.14
CA ALA A 22 -10.34 13.88 1.62
C ALA A 22 -9.80 13.91 3.05
N VAL A 23 -10.36 13.12 3.97
CA VAL A 23 -9.90 13.07 5.36
C VAL A 23 -8.49 12.50 5.46
N LEU A 24 -8.17 11.40 4.72
CA LEU A 24 -6.81 10.85 4.68
C LEU A 24 -5.80 11.87 4.13
N SER A 25 -6.19 12.69 3.13
CA SER A 25 -5.33 13.73 2.57
C SER A 25 -5.05 14.84 3.58
N ILE A 26 -6.04 15.27 4.34
CA ILE A 26 -5.88 16.28 5.41
C ILE A 26 -4.97 15.73 6.52
N VAL A 27 -5.22 14.50 6.97
CA VAL A 27 -4.38 13.84 7.99
C VAL A 27 -2.95 13.68 7.49
N SER A 28 -2.76 13.35 6.20
CA SER A 28 -1.44 13.25 5.56
C SER A 28 -0.67 14.56 5.66
N GLU A 29 -1.28 15.66 5.23
CA GLU A 29 -0.62 16.97 5.22
C GLU A 29 -0.21 17.42 6.63
N LEU A 30 -1.12 17.30 7.60
CA LEU A 30 -0.87 17.67 8.98
C LEU A 30 0.23 16.81 9.62
N SER A 31 0.18 15.49 9.42
CA SER A 31 1.13 14.56 10.02
C SER A 31 2.53 14.66 9.40
N VAL A 32 2.62 14.83 8.07
CA VAL A 32 3.91 14.99 7.39
C VAL A 32 4.55 16.33 7.74
N TYR A 33 3.77 17.41 7.85
CA TYR A 33 4.28 18.70 8.31
C TYR A 33 4.95 18.58 9.68
N SER A 34 4.29 17.93 10.62
CA SER A 34 4.87 17.70 11.95
C SER A 34 6.09 16.77 11.92
N ALA A 35 5.98 15.62 11.27
CA ALA A 35 7.03 14.62 11.22
C ALA A 35 8.32 15.09 10.53
N THR A 36 8.24 16.07 9.62
CA THR A 36 9.41 16.59 8.88
C THR A 36 10.15 17.72 9.60
N GLY A 37 9.66 18.20 10.73
CA GLY A 37 10.28 19.31 11.47
C GLY A 37 11.74 19.07 11.83
N SER A 38 12.10 17.87 12.35
CA SER A 38 13.48 17.50 12.70
C SER A 38 14.39 17.38 11.48
N LEU A 39 13.90 16.85 10.36
CA LEU A 39 14.64 16.75 9.10
C LEU A 39 14.98 18.13 8.53
N ALA A 40 14.10 19.09 8.66
CA ALA A 40 14.33 20.45 8.19
C ALA A 40 15.51 21.11 8.93
N TRP A 41 15.63 20.88 10.23
CA TRP A 41 16.73 21.43 11.03
C TRP A 41 18.08 20.80 10.65
N THR A 42 18.14 19.50 10.42
CA THR A 42 19.39 18.79 10.13
C THR A 42 19.87 18.98 8.69
N ALA A 43 18.96 19.02 7.70
CA ALA A 43 19.31 18.98 6.28
C ALA A 43 19.23 20.33 5.57
N ARG A 44 18.40 21.30 6.03
CA ARG A 44 18.09 22.56 5.31
C ARG A 44 17.97 23.78 6.22
N GLY A 45 18.71 23.85 7.31
CA GLY A 45 18.75 25.04 8.17
C GLY A 45 17.40 25.45 8.77
N GLY A 46 16.50 24.48 9.03
CA GLY A 46 15.21 24.74 9.68
C GLY A 46 14.02 25.00 8.75
N ASN A 47 14.19 24.94 7.42
CA ASN A 47 13.10 25.24 6.48
C ASN A 47 12.13 24.06 6.29
N THR A 48 11.18 23.92 7.20
CA THR A 48 10.10 22.91 7.16
C THR A 48 9.13 23.16 5.99
N THR A 49 8.96 24.42 5.57
CA THR A 49 8.04 24.80 4.49
C THR A 49 8.37 24.13 3.16
N SER A 50 9.66 23.89 2.88
CA SER A 50 10.08 23.24 1.63
C SER A 50 9.65 21.77 1.56
N TYR A 51 9.64 21.05 2.69
CA TYR A 51 9.17 19.67 2.77
C TYR A 51 7.65 19.61 2.67
N LEU A 52 6.94 20.52 3.36
CA LEU A 52 5.48 20.67 3.27
C LEU A 52 5.05 20.93 1.82
N LEU A 53 5.67 21.94 1.15
CA LEU A 53 5.32 22.27 -0.23
C LEU A 53 5.56 21.08 -1.17
N ARG A 54 6.69 20.39 -1.01
CA ARG A 54 6.98 19.19 -1.82
C ARG A 54 5.92 18.11 -1.61
N HIS A 55 5.50 17.87 -0.35
CA HIS A 55 4.46 16.89 -0.04
C HIS A 55 3.10 17.34 -0.58
N ALA A 56 2.71 18.61 -0.39
CA ALA A 56 1.47 19.19 -0.90
C ALA A 56 1.35 19.08 -2.43
N VAL A 57 2.45 19.35 -3.16
CA VAL A 57 2.50 19.17 -4.63
C VAL A 57 2.31 17.70 -5.01
N MET A 58 2.98 16.78 -4.30
CA MET A 58 2.83 15.34 -4.56
C MET A 58 1.43 14.84 -4.23
N LEU A 59 0.85 15.31 -3.12
CA LEU A 59 -0.52 14.98 -2.73
C LEU A 59 -1.54 15.55 -3.72
N GLY A 60 -1.36 16.81 -4.14
CA GLY A 60 -2.19 17.43 -5.18
C GLY A 60 -2.12 16.68 -6.50
N PHE A 61 -0.91 16.27 -6.91
CA PHE A 61 -0.73 15.41 -8.08
C PHE A 61 -1.40 14.05 -7.90
N GLY A 62 -1.30 13.44 -6.71
CA GLY A 62 -2.01 12.21 -6.36
C GLY A 62 -3.53 12.37 -6.49
N LEU A 63 -4.12 13.42 -5.93
CA LEU A 63 -5.55 13.72 -6.02
C LEU A 63 -5.98 13.97 -7.49
N PHE A 64 -5.16 14.62 -8.27
CA PHE A 64 -5.37 14.77 -9.72
C PHE A 64 -5.41 13.40 -10.42
N LEU A 65 -4.52 12.47 -10.06
CA LEU A 65 -4.54 11.10 -10.57
C LEU A 65 -5.78 10.32 -10.11
N VAL A 66 -6.24 10.51 -8.86
CA VAL A 66 -7.52 9.93 -8.40
C VAL A 66 -8.63 10.35 -9.35
N TYR A 67 -8.71 11.67 -9.64
CA TYR A 67 -9.74 12.22 -10.53
C TYR A 67 -9.62 11.68 -11.96
N LEU A 68 -8.42 11.66 -12.54
CA LEU A 68 -8.20 11.13 -13.89
C LEU A 68 -8.60 9.64 -13.98
N CYS A 69 -8.15 8.83 -13.03
CA CYS A 69 -8.49 7.41 -13.00
C CYS A 69 -9.99 7.17 -12.77
N HIS A 70 -10.65 8.01 -11.98
CA HIS A 70 -12.10 7.98 -11.80
C HIS A 70 -12.87 8.27 -13.10
N LEU A 71 -12.36 9.12 -14.01
CA LEU A 71 -12.97 9.39 -15.30
C LEU A 71 -12.86 8.23 -16.28
N VAL A 72 -11.79 7.45 -16.18
CA VAL A 72 -11.55 6.30 -17.07
C VAL A 72 -12.48 5.16 -16.73
N HIS A 73 -13.20 4.63 -17.71
CA HIS A 73 -14.10 3.49 -17.50
C HIS A 73 -13.30 2.23 -17.10
N TYR A 74 -13.66 1.58 -16.01
CA TYR A 74 -12.93 0.46 -15.43
C TYR A 74 -12.64 -0.71 -16.39
N ARG A 75 -13.47 -0.90 -17.46
CA ARG A 75 -13.20 -1.91 -18.49
C ARG A 75 -11.90 -1.68 -19.25
N ARG A 76 -11.43 -0.43 -19.37
CA ARG A 76 -10.12 -0.16 -19.99
C ARG A 76 -8.99 -0.75 -19.17
N TYR A 77 -9.10 -0.74 -17.84
CA TYR A 77 -8.12 -1.40 -16.95
C TYR A 77 -8.06 -2.90 -17.17
N GLN A 78 -9.22 -3.53 -17.47
CA GLN A 78 -9.25 -4.95 -17.83
C GLN A 78 -8.47 -5.24 -19.12
N GLN A 79 -8.56 -4.36 -20.10
CA GLN A 79 -7.89 -4.53 -21.40
C GLN A 79 -6.37 -4.43 -21.25
N ILE A 80 -5.89 -3.41 -20.51
CA ILE A 80 -4.46 -3.14 -20.34
C ILE A 80 -3.78 -4.02 -19.26
N ALA A 81 -4.55 -4.76 -18.45
CA ALA A 81 -4.01 -5.57 -17.34
C ALA A 81 -2.85 -6.50 -17.72
N PRO A 82 -2.88 -7.28 -18.83
CA PRO A 82 -1.77 -8.13 -19.20
C PRO A 82 -0.52 -7.34 -19.59
N PHE A 83 -0.71 -6.18 -20.23
CA PHE A 83 0.39 -5.31 -20.60
C PHE A 83 1.06 -4.70 -19.35
N LEU A 84 0.28 -4.24 -18.36
CA LEU A 84 0.80 -3.73 -17.10
C LEU A 84 1.64 -4.80 -16.37
N LEU A 85 1.14 -6.03 -16.33
CA LEU A 85 1.87 -7.15 -15.73
C LEU A 85 3.15 -7.46 -16.50
N LEU A 86 3.08 -7.52 -17.84
CA LEU A 86 4.24 -7.79 -18.71
C LEU A 86 5.34 -6.74 -18.51
N VAL A 87 4.99 -5.47 -18.36
CA VAL A 87 5.94 -4.39 -18.10
C VAL A 87 6.50 -4.43 -16.68
N SER A 88 5.69 -4.88 -15.70
CA SER A 88 6.13 -4.92 -14.31
C SER A 88 7.25 -5.95 -14.06
N VAL A 89 7.24 -7.09 -14.75
CA VAL A 89 8.25 -8.15 -14.56
C VAL A 89 9.66 -7.69 -14.94
N PRO A 90 9.92 -7.14 -16.15
CA PRO A 90 11.26 -6.65 -16.48
C PRO A 90 11.68 -5.45 -15.63
N LEU A 91 10.74 -4.55 -15.22
CA LEU A 91 11.07 -3.44 -14.32
C LEU A 91 11.53 -3.96 -12.95
N LEU A 92 10.90 -5.00 -12.41
CA LEU A 92 11.32 -5.63 -11.16
C LEU A 92 12.68 -6.32 -11.33
N ALA A 93 12.90 -7.05 -12.43
CA ALA A 93 14.17 -7.68 -12.72
C ALA A 93 15.30 -6.63 -12.84
N LEU A 94 15.07 -5.55 -13.59
CA LEU A 94 16.03 -4.45 -13.68
C LEU A 94 16.37 -3.85 -12.32
N THR A 95 15.40 -3.72 -11.41
CA THR A 95 15.66 -3.18 -10.06
C THR A 95 16.53 -4.10 -9.22
N LEU A 96 16.41 -5.42 -9.37
CA LEU A 96 17.26 -6.38 -8.66
C LEU A 96 18.72 -6.31 -9.08
N PHE A 97 18.99 -6.08 -10.37
CA PHE A 97 20.36 -6.09 -10.91
C PHE A 97 21.00 -4.69 -10.97
N PHE A 98 20.21 -3.64 -11.19
CA PHE A 98 20.68 -2.28 -11.47
C PHE A 98 20.10 -1.22 -10.53
N GLY A 99 19.26 -1.61 -9.55
CA GLY A 99 18.62 -0.67 -8.63
C GLY A 99 19.65 0.03 -7.73
N GLN A 100 19.44 1.32 -7.49
CA GLN A 100 20.23 2.04 -6.50
C GLN A 100 19.88 1.56 -5.09
N SER A 101 20.90 1.27 -4.31
CA SER A 101 20.77 0.86 -2.92
C SER A 101 20.63 2.08 -2.01
N ILE A 102 19.40 2.56 -1.82
CA ILE A 102 19.06 3.48 -0.74
C ILE A 102 18.83 2.63 0.51
N ASN A 103 19.60 2.88 1.58
CA ASN A 103 19.58 2.08 2.81
C ASN A 103 19.89 0.57 2.57
N GLN A 104 20.90 0.29 1.76
CA GLN A 104 21.36 -1.08 1.45
C GLN A 104 20.31 -1.96 0.70
N ALA A 105 19.26 -1.39 0.13
CA ALA A 105 18.26 -2.13 -0.63
C ALA A 105 18.12 -1.54 -2.03
N SER A 106 18.36 -2.37 -3.05
CA SER A 106 18.14 -2.04 -4.47
C SER A 106 16.64 -2.04 -4.78
N ARG A 107 15.94 -0.94 -4.44
CA ARG A 107 14.48 -0.84 -4.58
C ARG A 107 14.02 0.29 -5.49
N TRP A 108 14.93 1.22 -5.79
CA TRP A 108 14.60 2.47 -6.43
C TRP A 108 15.33 2.60 -7.76
N ILE A 109 14.63 3.11 -8.75
CA ILE A 109 15.22 3.56 -10.02
C ILE A 109 15.14 5.08 -9.99
N GLU A 110 16.27 5.77 -9.99
CA GLU A 110 16.29 7.22 -10.14
C GLU A 110 16.10 7.57 -11.62
N ILE A 111 15.18 8.47 -11.86
CA ILE A 111 15.01 9.08 -13.18
C ILE A 111 15.79 10.42 -13.16
N PRO A 112 16.98 10.48 -13.78
CA PRO A 112 17.90 11.61 -13.61
C PRO A 112 17.30 12.97 -14.01
N ILE A 113 16.39 12.97 -15.01
CA ILE A 113 15.77 14.18 -15.55
C ILE A 113 14.79 14.82 -14.57
N LEU A 114 14.13 14.03 -13.72
CA LEU A 114 13.07 14.53 -12.85
C LEU A 114 13.46 14.55 -11.37
N SER A 115 14.68 14.13 -11.01
CA SER A 115 15.10 13.90 -9.61
C SER A 115 14.05 13.12 -8.79
N PHE A 116 13.35 12.20 -9.45
CA PHE A 116 12.26 11.40 -8.91
C PHE A 116 12.68 9.94 -8.82
N SER A 117 12.60 9.39 -7.63
CA SER A 117 12.88 7.97 -7.40
C SER A 117 11.59 7.15 -7.57
N PHE A 118 11.61 6.25 -8.54
CA PHE A 118 10.52 5.34 -8.86
C PHE A 118 10.74 3.98 -8.20
N GLN A 119 9.73 3.46 -7.50
CA GLN A 119 9.77 2.13 -6.90
C GLN A 119 8.92 1.16 -7.73
N PRO A 120 9.54 0.28 -8.55
CA PRO A 120 8.82 -0.65 -9.42
C PRO A 120 7.88 -1.61 -8.71
N SER A 121 8.15 -1.96 -7.45
CA SER A 121 7.25 -2.83 -6.68
C SER A 121 5.88 -2.20 -6.41
N ASP A 122 5.76 -0.86 -6.32
CA ASP A 122 4.46 -0.21 -6.16
C ASP A 122 3.61 -0.32 -7.42
N PHE A 123 4.24 -0.16 -8.59
CA PHE A 123 3.60 -0.42 -9.88
C PHE A 123 3.21 -1.89 -10.04
N ALA A 124 4.11 -2.82 -9.69
CA ALA A 124 3.87 -4.26 -9.82
C ALA A 124 2.72 -4.75 -8.93
N LYS A 125 2.58 -4.21 -7.70
CA LYS A 125 1.43 -4.52 -6.83
C LYS A 125 0.11 -4.18 -7.52
N LEU A 126 0.00 -2.97 -8.07
CA LEU A 126 -1.19 -2.53 -8.80
C LEU A 126 -1.43 -3.42 -10.02
N ALA A 127 -0.42 -3.63 -10.86
CA ALA A 127 -0.50 -4.44 -12.07
C ALA A 127 -0.96 -5.87 -11.80
N LEU A 128 -0.43 -6.50 -10.76
CA LEU A 128 -0.78 -7.86 -10.37
C LEU A 128 -2.23 -7.95 -9.89
N VAL A 129 -2.69 -7.05 -9.03
CA VAL A 129 -4.09 -7.05 -8.53
C VAL A 129 -5.07 -6.87 -9.69
N VAL A 130 -4.79 -5.94 -10.62
CA VAL A 130 -5.63 -5.73 -11.81
C VAL A 130 -5.65 -6.97 -12.71
N TYR A 131 -4.50 -7.63 -12.89
CA TYR A 131 -4.41 -8.86 -13.66
C TYR A 131 -5.17 -10.02 -13.03
N ILE A 132 -5.04 -10.24 -11.71
CA ILE A 132 -5.76 -11.29 -10.98
C ILE A 132 -7.26 -11.07 -11.09
N ALA A 133 -7.75 -9.85 -10.91
CA ALA A 133 -9.16 -9.51 -11.09
C ALA A 133 -9.68 -9.89 -12.49
N LYS A 134 -8.88 -9.63 -13.53
CA LYS A 134 -9.19 -10.05 -14.91
C LYS A 134 -9.17 -11.58 -15.06
N ALA A 135 -8.15 -12.24 -14.56
CA ALA A 135 -7.97 -13.69 -14.69
C ALA A 135 -9.12 -14.44 -14.00
N MET A 136 -9.49 -14.02 -12.79
CA MET A 136 -10.62 -14.60 -12.04
C MET A 136 -11.95 -14.38 -12.76
N THR A 137 -12.19 -13.18 -13.31
CA THR A 137 -13.41 -12.91 -14.08
C THR A 137 -13.53 -13.81 -15.30
N LYS A 138 -12.46 -14.02 -16.05
CA LYS A 138 -12.48 -14.85 -17.26
C LYS A 138 -12.65 -16.34 -16.96
N LYS A 139 -12.24 -16.78 -15.78
CA LYS A 139 -12.15 -18.20 -15.40
C LYS A 139 -13.15 -18.59 -14.33
N GLN A 140 -14.18 -17.75 -14.09
CA GLN A 140 -15.14 -17.94 -13.01
C GLN A 140 -15.90 -19.26 -13.13
N GLU A 141 -16.20 -19.72 -14.35
CA GLU A 141 -16.87 -21.01 -14.60
C GLU A 141 -15.98 -22.22 -14.24
N TYR A 142 -14.66 -22.07 -14.37
CA TYR A 142 -13.67 -23.12 -14.11
C TYR A 142 -12.82 -22.85 -12.89
N ILE A 143 -13.25 -21.97 -11.99
CA ILE A 143 -12.42 -21.43 -10.90
C ILE A 143 -11.91 -22.51 -9.93
N THR A 144 -12.55 -23.65 -9.89
CA THR A 144 -12.15 -24.83 -9.11
C THR A 144 -11.17 -25.77 -9.84
N SER A 145 -10.89 -25.52 -11.14
CA SER A 145 -9.94 -26.30 -11.92
C SER A 145 -8.51 -25.89 -11.61
N PHE A 146 -7.64 -26.86 -11.37
CA PHE A 146 -6.23 -26.60 -11.11
C PHE A 146 -5.52 -26.03 -12.35
N ARG A 147 -5.69 -26.67 -13.49
CA ARG A 147 -4.95 -26.33 -14.71
C ARG A 147 -5.49 -25.09 -15.40
N ASP A 148 -6.81 -24.96 -15.45
CA ASP A 148 -7.45 -23.92 -16.27
C ASP A 148 -7.63 -22.60 -15.54
N ALA A 149 -7.74 -22.60 -14.20
CA ALA A 149 -7.93 -21.40 -13.41
C ALA A 149 -6.79 -21.13 -12.45
N PHE A 150 -6.44 -22.08 -11.57
CA PHE A 150 -5.47 -21.84 -10.52
C PHE A 150 -4.06 -21.57 -11.07
N LEU A 151 -3.55 -22.39 -11.96
CA LEU A 151 -2.18 -22.24 -12.50
C LEU A 151 -1.95 -20.89 -13.21
N PRO A 152 -2.84 -20.38 -14.09
CA PRO A 152 -2.68 -19.07 -14.72
C PRO A 152 -2.79 -17.88 -13.77
N ILE A 153 -3.41 -18.05 -12.58
CA ILE A 153 -3.48 -17.01 -11.56
C ILE A 153 -2.22 -17.03 -10.70
N ILE A 154 -1.76 -18.23 -10.30
CA ILE A 154 -0.69 -18.36 -9.33
C ILE A 154 0.70 -18.09 -9.91
N VAL A 155 0.94 -18.46 -11.16
CA VAL A 155 2.25 -18.25 -11.79
C VAL A 155 2.65 -16.76 -11.78
N PRO A 156 1.82 -15.80 -12.20
CA PRO A 156 2.15 -14.38 -12.06
C PRO A 156 2.35 -13.94 -10.61
N VAL A 157 1.58 -14.47 -9.65
CA VAL A 157 1.75 -14.16 -8.23
C VAL A 157 3.14 -14.57 -7.75
N LEU A 158 3.55 -15.81 -8.05
CA LEU A 158 4.86 -16.32 -7.65
C LEU A 158 6.01 -15.56 -8.32
N ILE A 159 5.89 -15.24 -9.61
CA ILE A 159 6.92 -14.47 -10.33
C ILE A 159 7.07 -13.08 -9.71
N VAL A 160 5.97 -12.33 -9.55
CA VAL A 160 6.02 -10.95 -9.05
C VAL A 160 6.45 -10.92 -7.58
N CYS A 161 5.86 -11.76 -6.72
CA CYS A 161 6.27 -11.83 -5.31
C CYS A 161 7.71 -12.33 -5.16
N GLY A 162 8.13 -13.30 -5.97
CA GLY A 162 9.51 -13.82 -5.98
C GLY A 162 10.55 -12.79 -6.40
N LEU A 163 10.22 -11.90 -7.35
CA LEU A 163 11.09 -10.80 -7.76
C LEU A 163 11.12 -9.64 -6.73
N ILE A 164 10.03 -9.42 -6.00
CA ILE A 164 10.00 -8.38 -4.95
C ILE A 164 10.69 -8.85 -3.67
N ALA A 165 10.53 -10.12 -3.28
CA ALA A 165 10.95 -10.66 -1.98
C ALA A 165 12.43 -10.43 -1.64
N PRO A 166 13.42 -10.63 -2.52
CA PRO A 166 14.83 -10.41 -2.21
C PRO A 166 15.11 -9.00 -1.71
N ALA A 167 14.53 -8.00 -2.36
CA ALA A 167 14.72 -6.60 -2.01
C ALA A 167 13.77 -6.12 -0.91
N ASN A 168 12.53 -6.63 -0.85
CA ASN A 168 11.50 -6.22 0.09
C ASN A 168 10.50 -7.34 0.43
N LEU A 169 10.90 -8.22 1.36
CA LEU A 169 10.07 -9.34 1.81
C LEU A 169 8.70 -8.89 2.33
N SER A 170 8.65 -7.80 3.09
CA SER A 170 7.39 -7.31 3.69
C SER A 170 6.38 -6.89 2.63
N THR A 171 6.83 -6.22 1.57
CA THR A 171 5.97 -5.86 0.43
C THR A 171 5.50 -7.10 -0.32
N ALA A 172 6.39 -8.07 -0.54
CA ALA A 172 6.05 -9.33 -1.18
C ALA A 172 5.00 -10.11 -0.36
N LEU A 173 5.17 -10.16 0.97
CA LEU A 173 4.24 -10.84 1.87
C LEU A 173 2.86 -10.19 1.88
N VAL A 174 2.78 -8.85 2.01
CA VAL A 174 1.50 -8.11 1.97
C VAL A 174 0.80 -8.33 0.63
N LEU A 175 1.53 -8.29 -0.47
CA LEU A 175 0.98 -8.55 -1.80
C LEU A 175 0.48 -10.00 -1.93
N PHE A 176 1.26 -10.97 -1.45
CA PHE A 176 0.89 -12.38 -1.44
C PHE A 176 -0.39 -12.63 -0.64
N VAL A 177 -0.48 -12.09 0.59
CA VAL A 177 -1.69 -12.18 1.44
C VAL A 177 -2.88 -11.52 0.74
N THR A 178 -2.69 -10.37 0.09
CA THR A 178 -3.75 -9.71 -0.70
C THR A 178 -4.25 -10.61 -1.84
N CYS A 179 -3.33 -11.24 -2.60
CA CYS A 179 -3.68 -12.16 -3.68
C CYS A 179 -4.45 -13.38 -3.16
N VAL A 180 -3.98 -13.97 -2.06
CA VAL A 180 -4.66 -15.10 -1.39
C VAL A 180 -6.07 -14.71 -0.93
N ALA A 181 -6.22 -13.56 -0.27
CA ALA A 181 -7.51 -13.06 0.18
C ALA A 181 -8.45 -12.80 -1.01
N LEU A 182 -7.94 -12.24 -2.12
CA LEU A 182 -8.73 -12.03 -3.34
C LEU A 182 -9.14 -13.35 -3.99
N MET A 183 -8.26 -14.35 -4.02
CA MET A 183 -8.57 -15.71 -4.52
C MET A 183 -9.63 -16.40 -3.65
N PHE A 184 -9.58 -16.21 -2.32
CA PHE A 184 -10.60 -16.70 -1.39
C PHE A 184 -11.97 -16.06 -1.68
N VAL A 185 -12.03 -14.74 -1.84
CA VAL A 185 -13.26 -14.01 -2.25
C VAL A 185 -13.79 -14.52 -3.59
N GLY A 186 -12.89 -14.86 -4.51
CA GLY A 186 -13.23 -15.40 -5.83
C GLY A 186 -13.63 -16.86 -5.86
N ARG A 187 -13.75 -17.51 -4.69
CA ARG A 187 -14.17 -18.92 -4.56
C ARG A 187 -13.19 -19.92 -5.19
N VAL A 188 -11.90 -19.58 -5.25
CA VAL A 188 -10.86 -20.57 -5.58
C VAL A 188 -10.87 -21.70 -4.54
N SER A 189 -10.67 -22.94 -4.97
CA SER A 189 -10.68 -24.09 -4.07
C SER A 189 -9.69 -23.93 -2.90
N MET A 190 -10.15 -24.15 -1.67
CA MET A 190 -9.33 -24.06 -0.45
C MET A 190 -8.11 -24.99 -0.48
N LYS A 191 -8.19 -26.13 -1.16
CA LYS A 191 -7.05 -27.05 -1.36
C LYS A 191 -5.89 -26.35 -2.07
N TYR A 192 -6.18 -25.55 -3.08
CA TYR A 192 -5.15 -24.82 -3.84
C TYR A 192 -4.61 -23.62 -3.08
N ILE A 193 -5.45 -22.94 -2.28
CA ILE A 193 -5.02 -21.87 -1.39
C ILE A 193 -4.04 -22.41 -0.34
N PHE A 194 -4.35 -23.56 0.24
CA PHE A 194 -3.44 -24.23 1.19
C PHE A 194 -2.13 -24.66 0.51
N LEU A 195 -2.21 -25.27 -0.68
CA LEU A 195 -1.04 -25.65 -1.47
C LEU A 195 -0.16 -24.43 -1.79
N LEU A 196 -0.80 -23.29 -2.09
CA LEU A 196 -0.11 -22.02 -2.32
C LEU A 196 0.63 -21.54 -1.07
N GLY A 197 -0.01 -21.62 0.09
CA GLY A 197 0.64 -21.30 1.37
C GLY A 197 1.88 -22.17 1.60
N LEU A 198 1.76 -23.49 1.38
CA LEU A 198 2.88 -24.40 1.48
C LEU A 198 4.02 -24.07 0.48
N LEU A 199 3.65 -23.78 -0.77
CA LEU A 199 4.61 -23.35 -1.78
C LEU A 199 5.30 -22.04 -1.40
N GLY A 200 4.57 -21.08 -0.81
CA GLY A 200 5.14 -19.84 -0.27
C GLY A 200 6.20 -20.11 0.80
N VAL A 201 5.95 -21.05 1.70
CA VAL A 201 6.94 -21.47 2.71
C VAL A 201 8.18 -22.09 2.06
N VAL A 202 8.00 -22.93 1.04
CA VAL A 202 9.12 -23.55 0.31
C VAL A 202 9.96 -22.49 -0.42
N VAL A 203 9.31 -21.53 -1.09
CA VAL A 203 10.00 -20.41 -1.76
C VAL A 203 10.76 -19.55 -0.73
N PHE A 204 10.14 -19.26 0.41
CA PHE A 204 10.79 -18.51 1.48
C PHE A 204 12.02 -19.24 2.04
N ALA A 205 11.91 -20.55 2.31
CA ALA A 205 13.05 -21.37 2.72
C ALA A 205 14.18 -21.37 1.65
N GLY A 206 13.82 -21.46 0.38
CA GLY A 206 14.76 -21.34 -0.73
C GLY A 206 15.49 -19.99 -0.77
N LEU A 207 14.77 -18.89 -0.53
CA LEU A 207 15.37 -17.55 -0.46
C LEU A 207 16.35 -17.42 0.72
N ILE A 208 16.07 -18.04 1.87
CA ILE A 208 17.02 -18.10 3.00
C ILE A 208 18.29 -18.85 2.59
N VAL A 209 18.15 -19.97 1.91
CA VAL A 209 19.31 -20.74 1.42
C VAL A 209 20.12 -19.93 0.40
N ILE A 210 19.47 -19.33 -0.59
CA ILE A 210 20.14 -18.49 -1.60
C ILE A 210 20.85 -17.31 -0.94
N GLY A 211 20.24 -16.66 0.06
CA GLY A 211 20.85 -15.52 0.75
C GLY A 211 22.11 -15.86 1.53
N ARG A 212 22.29 -17.12 1.93
CA ARG A 212 23.56 -17.57 2.54
C ARG A 212 24.71 -17.63 1.51
N PHE A 213 24.41 -17.88 0.24
CA PHE A 213 25.41 -17.96 -0.85
C PHE A 213 25.55 -16.62 -1.61
N ALA A 214 24.52 -15.78 -1.60
CA ALA A 214 24.48 -14.48 -2.28
C ALA A 214 23.87 -13.39 -1.37
N PRO A 215 24.56 -12.96 -0.31
CA PRO A 215 24.03 -11.99 0.68
C PRO A 215 23.73 -10.62 0.07
N ASP A 216 24.43 -10.23 -0.99
CA ASP A 216 24.20 -8.96 -1.69
C ASP A 216 22.86 -8.93 -2.46
N MET A 217 22.34 -10.11 -2.86
CA MET A 217 21.08 -10.22 -3.58
C MET A 217 19.86 -10.38 -2.68
N VAL A 218 20.03 -11.09 -1.55
CA VAL A 218 18.93 -11.41 -0.64
C VAL A 218 19.28 -10.98 0.77
N ARG A 219 18.50 -10.09 1.34
CA ARG A 219 18.74 -9.46 2.66
C ARG A 219 18.33 -10.34 3.84
N VAL A 220 18.80 -11.58 3.88
CA VAL A 220 18.43 -12.56 4.92
C VAL A 220 18.81 -12.05 6.30
N ASP A 221 19.99 -11.45 6.46
CA ASP A 221 20.46 -10.92 7.76
C ASP A 221 19.50 -9.87 8.31
N THR A 222 18.97 -8.99 7.43
CA THR A 222 17.96 -8.00 7.84
C THR A 222 16.66 -8.68 8.30
N TRP A 223 16.24 -9.76 7.64
CA TRP A 223 15.02 -10.48 8.03
C TRP A 223 15.20 -11.21 9.35
N VAL A 224 16.33 -11.89 9.50
CA VAL A 224 16.69 -12.61 10.73
C VAL A 224 16.81 -11.63 11.90
N SER A 225 17.53 -10.52 11.73
CA SER A 225 17.66 -9.48 12.76
C SER A 225 16.28 -8.96 13.22
N ARG A 226 15.38 -8.61 12.29
CA ARG A 226 14.04 -8.12 12.63
C ARG A 226 13.19 -9.15 13.39
N VAL A 227 13.29 -10.42 13.02
CA VAL A 227 12.60 -11.51 13.72
C VAL A 227 13.23 -11.74 15.09
N GLN A 228 14.55 -11.73 15.19
CA GLN A 228 15.26 -11.86 16.46
C GLN A 228 14.93 -10.70 17.41
N ASP A 229 14.94 -9.46 16.92
CA ASP A 229 14.54 -8.27 17.69
C ASP A 229 13.11 -8.40 18.19
N TYR A 230 12.20 -8.93 17.36
CA TYR A 230 10.81 -9.14 17.75
C TYR A 230 10.63 -10.24 18.82
N LEU A 231 11.38 -11.35 18.71
CA LEU A 231 11.22 -12.51 19.60
C LEU A 231 12.00 -12.37 20.91
N HIS A 232 13.18 -11.76 20.90
CA HIS A 232 14.10 -11.73 22.04
C HIS A 232 14.18 -10.38 22.74
N ASN A 233 13.69 -9.31 22.10
CA ASN A 233 13.65 -7.99 22.68
C ASN A 233 12.19 -7.54 22.92
N PRO A 234 11.66 -7.65 24.16
CA PRO A 234 10.28 -7.26 24.49
C PRO A 234 9.97 -5.80 24.17
N ASP A 235 10.99 -4.95 24.17
CA ASP A 235 10.85 -3.53 23.82
C ASP A 235 10.91 -3.29 22.31
N GLY A 236 11.38 -4.27 21.54
CA GLY A 236 11.62 -4.15 20.10
C GLY A 236 12.95 -3.42 19.80
N GLY A 237 13.33 -3.35 18.53
CA GLY A 237 14.45 -2.52 18.09
C GLY A 237 14.19 -1.03 18.35
N TYR A 238 15.23 -0.21 18.32
CA TYR A 238 15.18 1.23 18.66
C TYR A 238 13.98 1.98 18.04
N GLN A 239 13.68 1.75 16.77
CA GLN A 239 12.57 2.43 16.09
C GLN A 239 11.20 2.06 16.68
N VAL A 240 11.00 0.78 16.98
CA VAL A 240 9.75 0.27 17.56
C VAL A 240 9.60 0.77 18.99
N GLN A 241 10.70 0.79 19.76
CA GLN A 241 10.71 1.34 21.12
C GLN A 241 10.30 2.82 21.13
N GLN A 242 10.87 3.65 20.24
CA GLN A 242 10.50 5.05 20.12
C GLN A 242 9.03 5.24 19.67
N ALA A 243 8.55 4.38 18.78
CA ALA A 243 7.14 4.39 18.36
C ALA A 243 6.20 4.04 19.53
N LYS A 244 6.52 3.04 20.35
CA LYS A 244 5.75 2.69 21.56
C LYS A 244 5.74 3.85 22.56
N ILE A 245 6.87 4.51 22.78
CA ILE A 245 6.96 5.69 23.67
C ILE A 245 6.08 6.83 23.14
N ALA A 246 6.12 7.10 21.84
CA ALA A 246 5.27 8.11 21.21
C ALA A 246 3.77 7.83 21.42
N ILE A 247 3.34 6.59 21.14
CA ILE A 247 1.94 6.17 21.31
C ILE A 247 1.51 6.29 22.79
N ALA A 248 2.35 5.81 23.72
CA ALA A 248 2.05 5.88 25.15
C ALA A 248 1.94 7.33 25.64
N ARG A 249 2.81 8.22 25.14
CA ARG A 249 2.81 9.65 25.47
C ARG A 249 1.56 10.36 24.98
N GLY A 250 1.03 9.97 23.82
CA GLY A 250 -0.17 10.58 23.26
C GLY A 250 -1.42 10.35 24.13
N GLY A 251 -1.49 9.29 24.91
CA GLY A 251 -2.65 8.98 25.74
C GLY A 251 -3.94 8.92 24.92
N ILE A 252 -5.03 9.42 25.48
CA ILE A 252 -6.34 9.40 24.81
C ILE A 252 -6.50 10.58 23.84
N PHE A 253 -6.11 11.79 24.24
CA PHE A 253 -6.38 13.04 23.51
C PHE A 253 -5.18 13.57 22.70
N GLY A 254 -3.99 13.03 22.93
CA GLY A 254 -2.77 13.52 22.30
C GLY A 254 -2.11 14.72 22.98
N SER A 255 -0.89 15.01 22.54
CA SER A 255 -0.10 16.17 22.99
C SER A 255 -0.42 17.47 22.22
N GLY A 256 -1.30 17.38 21.23
CA GLY A 256 -1.67 18.46 20.31
C GLY A 256 -0.88 18.46 19.00
N PRO A 257 -1.45 19.01 17.92
CA PRO A 257 -0.81 19.07 16.61
C PRO A 257 0.54 19.80 16.64
N GLY A 258 1.58 19.23 15.99
CA GLY A 258 2.91 19.81 15.93
C GLY A 258 3.76 19.64 17.19
N ASN A 259 3.25 19.00 18.24
CA ASN A 259 3.95 18.83 19.52
C ASN A 259 4.62 17.46 19.68
N SER A 260 4.79 16.71 18.59
CA SER A 260 5.49 15.44 18.65
C SER A 260 6.96 15.64 19.03
N ILE A 261 7.40 14.95 20.07
CA ILE A 261 8.81 14.86 20.47
C ILE A 261 9.48 13.68 19.79
N ALA A 262 8.74 12.59 19.57
CA ALA A 262 9.26 11.39 18.93
C ALA A 262 9.84 11.66 17.53
N ARG A 263 9.37 12.67 16.81
CA ARG A 263 9.92 13.08 15.51
C ARG A 263 11.43 13.37 15.52
N ASN A 264 11.99 13.73 16.70
CA ASN A 264 13.41 14.05 16.85
C ASN A 264 14.27 12.79 17.07
N PHE A 265 13.66 11.70 17.51
CA PHE A 265 14.34 10.46 17.87
C PHE A 265 14.01 9.30 16.93
N LEU A 266 12.87 9.38 16.23
CA LEU A 266 12.36 8.31 15.38
C LEU A 266 12.86 8.47 13.94
N PRO A 267 13.82 7.65 13.48
CA PRO A 267 14.24 7.64 12.09
C PRO A 267 13.06 7.31 11.16
N TYR A 268 12.95 8.01 10.04
CA TYR A 268 11.85 7.83 9.06
C TYR A 268 10.44 8.00 9.65
N SER A 269 10.31 8.87 10.68
CA SER A 269 9.03 9.20 11.30
C SER A 269 7.95 9.63 10.29
N HIS A 270 8.33 10.31 9.21
CA HIS A 270 7.47 10.76 8.13
C HIS A 270 7.05 9.67 7.13
N ALA A 271 7.67 8.47 7.17
CA ALA A 271 7.41 7.38 6.25
C ALA A 271 6.81 6.16 6.97
N ASP A 272 7.65 5.33 7.58
CA ASP A 272 7.26 4.00 8.08
C ASP A 272 6.55 4.06 9.43
N PHE A 273 6.82 5.09 10.25
CA PHE A 273 6.31 5.25 11.61
C PHE A 273 5.41 6.48 11.80
N ILE A 274 4.84 7.00 10.71
CA ILE A 274 3.96 8.18 10.78
C ILE A 274 2.73 7.94 11.65
N TYR A 275 2.26 6.70 11.76
CA TYR A 275 1.17 6.34 12.65
C TYR A 275 1.48 6.60 14.13
N ALA A 276 2.73 6.37 14.56
CA ALA A 276 3.15 6.69 15.92
C ALA A 276 3.11 8.20 16.20
N ILE A 277 3.48 9.04 15.21
CA ILE A 277 3.38 10.50 15.31
C ILE A 277 1.90 10.93 15.42
N ILE A 278 1.01 10.33 14.62
CA ILE A 278 -0.42 10.58 14.69
C ILE A 278 -0.96 10.24 16.09
N CYS A 279 -0.57 9.09 16.64
CA CYS A 279 -0.98 8.70 17.99
C CYS A 279 -0.38 9.61 19.06
N GLU A 280 0.85 10.12 18.92
CA GLU A 280 1.44 11.07 19.88
C GLU A 280 0.70 12.40 19.88
N GLU A 281 0.34 12.94 18.71
CA GLU A 281 -0.27 14.25 18.58
C GLU A 281 -1.77 14.29 18.80
N TYR A 282 -2.48 13.26 18.28
CA TYR A 282 -3.95 13.19 18.31
C TYR A 282 -4.48 12.10 19.25
N GLY A 283 -3.59 11.42 19.98
CA GLY A 283 -3.93 10.38 20.93
C GLY A 283 -4.52 9.13 20.30
N LEU A 284 -5.09 8.29 21.17
CA LEU A 284 -5.81 7.08 20.76
C LEU A 284 -6.96 7.40 19.79
N ILE A 285 -7.62 8.54 19.97
CA ILE A 285 -8.73 8.98 19.09
C ILE A 285 -8.24 9.15 17.67
N GLY A 286 -7.10 9.81 17.44
CA GLY A 286 -6.50 9.98 16.11
C GLY A 286 -6.08 8.65 15.50
N GLY A 287 -5.46 7.78 16.30
CA GLY A 287 -5.06 6.43 15.87
C GLY A 287 -6.25 5.57 15.44
N VAL A 288 -7.30 5.52 16.26
CA VAL A 288 -8.54 4.76 15.95
C VAL A 288 -9.26 5.35 14.75
N LEU A 289 -9.29 6.67 14.60
CA LEU A 289 -9.88 7.31 13.42
C LEU A 289 -9.19 6.86 12.14
N VAL A 290 -7.85 6.92 12.10
CA VAL A 290 -7.07 6.50 10.91
C VAL A 290 -7.28 5.01 10.60
N LEU A 291 -7.21 4.14 11.61
CA LEU A 291 -7.52 2.72 11.47
C LEU A 291 -8.94 2.53 10.92
N GLY A 292 -9.92 3.23 11.50
CA GLY A 292 -11.32 3.18 11.11
C GLY A 292 -11.55 3.60 9.65
N LEU A 293 -10.83 4.58 9.14
CA LEU A 293 -10.93 5.03 7.75
C LEU A 293 -10.54 3.92 6.75
N TYR A 294 -9.46 3.16 7.00
CA TYR A 294 -9.07 2.03 6.12
C TYR A 294 -10.05 0.87 6.23
N VAL A 295 -10.50 0.55 7.43
CA VAL A 295 -11.53 -0.49 7.64
C VAL A 295 -12.84 -0.09 6.97
N MET A 296 -13.25 1.17 7.10
CA MET A 296 -14.43 1.72 6.45
C MET A 296 -14.31 1.72 4.92
N LEU A 297 -13.13 2.04 4.37
CA LEU A 297 -12.87 1.95 2.93
C LEU A 297 -13.13 0.53 2.41
N PHE A 298 -12.61 -0.48 3.10
CA PHE A 298 -12.81 -1.87 2.73
C PHE A 298 -14.27 -2.28 2.81
N PHE A 299 -14.93 -2.08 3.95
CA PHE A 299 -16.34 -2.46 4.10
C PHE A 299 -17.26 -1.69 3.15
N ARG A 300 -16.99 -0.41 2.91
CA ARG A 300 -17.76 0.37 1.94
C ARG A 300 -17.59 -0.18 0.54
N THR A 301 -16.37 -0.55 0.16
CA THR A 301 -16.09 -1.18 -1.14
C THR A 301 -16.80 -2.51 -1.26
N VAL A 302 -16.75 -3.37 -0.23
CA VAL A 302 -17.49 -4.65 -0.23
C VAL A 302 -18.99 -4.41 -0.41
N LYS A 303 -19.59 -3.48 0.35
CA LYS A 303 -21.02 -3.15 0.22
C LYS A 303 -21.38 -2.62 -1.18
N MET A 304 -20.50 -1.81 -1.76
CA MET A 304 -20.67 -1.27 -3.11
C MET A 304 -20.70 -2.37 -4.18
N VAL A 305 -19.74 -3.31 -4.12
CA VAL A 305 -19.58 -4.32 -5.17
C VAL A 305 -20.65 -5.41 -5.15
N THR A 306 -21.41 -5.58 -4.06
CA THR A 306 -22.57 -6.50 -4.05
C THR A 306 -23.63 -6.10 -5.08
N LYS A 307 -23.64 -4.83 -5.50
CA LYS A 307 -24.53 -4.28 -6.52
C LYS A 307 -23.88 -4.23 -7.91
N SER A 308 -22.64 -4.71 -8.05
CA SER A 308 -21.92 -4.63 -9.33
C SER A 308 -22.47 -5.60 -10.36
N PRO A 309 -22.89 -5.14 -11.54
CA PRO A 309 -23.41 -6.01 -12.61
C PRO A 309 -22.30 -6.83 -13.29
N LYS A 310 -21.02 -6.52 -13.06
CA LYS A 310 -19.87 -7.14 -13.72
C LYS A 310 -18.85 -7.63 -12.70
N ALA A 311 -18.47 -8.90 -12.82
CA ALA A 311 -17.51 -9.55 -11.91
C ALA A 311 -16.12 -8.85 -11.87
N PHE A 312 -15.64 -8.36 -13.03
CA PHE A 312 -14.34 -7.67 -13.08
C PHE A 312 -14.30 -6.42 -12.20
N GLY A 313 -15.35 -5.59 -12.26
CA GLY A 313 -15.42 -4.39 -11.40
C GLY A 313 -15.41 -4.76 -9.91
N ALA A 314 -16.15 -5.81 -9.55
CA ALA A 314 -16.18 -6.30 -8.17
C ALA A 314 -14.80 -6.78 -7.70
N PHE A 315 -14.14 -7.68 -8.45
CA PHE A 315 -12.81 -8.18 -8.08
C PHE A 315 -11.74 -7.08 -8.08
N LEU A 316 -11.81 -6.14 -9.02
CA LEU A 316 -10.89 -5.01 -9.07
C LEU A 316 -11.01 -4.14 -7.83
N ALA A 317 -12.21 -3.70 -7.48
CA ALA A 317 -12.43 -2.82 -6.34
C ALA A 317 -12.09 -3.53 -5.01
N ILE A 318 -12.52 -4.79 -4.83
CA ILE A 318 -12.17 -5.58 -3.64
C ILE A 318 -10.66 -5.79 -3.56
N GLY A 319 -10.00 -6.18 -4.64
CA GLY A 319 -8.55 -6.43 -4.64
C GLY A 319 -7.73 -5.19 -4.28
N LEU A 320 -8.08 -4.03 -4.86
CA LEU A 320 -7.39 -2.77 -4.56
C LEU A 320 -7.68 -2.29 -3.13
N SER A 321 -8.91 -2.37 -2.65
CA SER A 321 -9.24 -1.98 -1.27
C SER A 321 -8.60 -2.92 -0.24
N LEU A 322 -8.55 -4.24 -0.50
CA LEU A 322 -7.81 -5.20 0.32
C LEU A 322 -6.33 -4.85 0.39
N MET A 323 -5.70 -4.58 -0.76
CA MET A 323 -4.28 -4.22 -0.83
C MET A 323 -3.97 -3.00 0.05
N LEU A 324 -4.77 -1.93 -0.07
CA LEU A 324 -4.58 -0.71 0.72
C LEU A 324 -4.83 -0.96 2.20
N THR A 325 -5.89 -1.68 2.54
CA THR A 325 -6.26 -1.96 3.93
C THR A 325 -5.25 -2.89 4.61
N ILE A 326 -4.83 -3.98 3.96
CA ILE A 326 -3.83 -4.90 4.52
C ILE A 326 -2.49 -4.17 4.70
N GLN A 327 -2.07 -3.32 3.76
CA GLN A 327 -0.84 -2.53 3.90
C GLN A 327 -0.94 -1.55 5.07
N ALA A 328 -2.08 -0.87 5.25
CA ALA A 328 -2.31 0.02 6.38
C ALA A 328 -2.30 -0.73 7.72
N LEU A 329 -3.01 -1.85 7.81
CA LEU A 329 -3.03 -2.69 9.01
C LEU A 329 -1.63 -3.21 9.36
N ALA A 330 -0.83 -3.62 8.36
CA ALA A 330 0.54 -4.05 8.58
C ALA A 330 1.44 -2.93 9.13
N ASN A 331 1.33 -1.70 8.59
CA ASN A 331 2.06 -0.54 9.11
C ASN A 331 1.65 -0.20 10.56
N ILE A 332 0.35 -0.18 10.84
CA ILE A 332 -0.19 0.07 12.19
C ILE A 332 0.28 -1.02 13.16
N ALA A 333 0.20 -2.30 12.76
CA ALA A 333 0.63 -3.43 13.59
C ALA A 333 2.12 -3.38 13.95
N VAL A 334 2.98 -2.91 13.02
CA VAL A 334 4.40 -2.64 13.31
C VAL A 334 4.57 -1.54 14.34
N SER A 335 3.83 -0.43 14.19
CA SER A 335 3.95 0.72 15.09
C SER A 335 3.55 0.39 16.53
N VAL A 336 2.60 -0.55 16.72
CA VAL A 336 2.17 -1.05 18.04
C VAL A 336 2.88 -2.36 18.46
N HIS A 337 3.94 -2.79 17.72
CA HIS A 337 4.73 -3.99 18.01
C HIS A 337 3.93 -5.30 18.04
N LEU A 338 2.89 -5.43 17.21
CA LEU A 338 2.17 -6.69 17.02
C LEU A 338 2.85 -7.63 16.02
N VAL A 339 3.70 -7.10 15.16
CA VAL A 339 4.48 -7.83 14.15
C VAL A 339 5.87 -7.23 14.02
N PRO A 340 6.85 -7.98 13.48
CA PRO A 340 8.21 -7.46 13.25
C PRO A 340 8.21 -6.21 12.35
N SER A 341 9.21 -5.34 12.51
CA SER A 341 9.35 -4.11 11.72
C SER A 341 9.45 -4.41 10.22
N THR A 342 8.70 -3.66 9.38
CA THR A 342 8.53 -3.98 7.95
C THR A 342 9.06 -2.93 6.98
N GLY A 343 9.04 -1.65 7.32
CA GLY A 343 9.35 -0.56 6.38
C GLY A 343 8.28 -0.39 5.28
N LEU A 344 7.02 -0.63 5.62
CA LEU A 344 5.87 -0.35 4.77
C LEU A 344 5.32 1.04 5.09
N THR A 345 5.01 1.81 4.07
CA THR A 345 4.36 3.12 4.22
C THR A 345 2.88 2.98 4.50
N LEU A 346 2.31 3.93 5.25
CA LEU A 346 0.87 4.04 5.45
C LEU A 346 0.23 4.67 4.19
N PRO A 347 -0.65 3.94 3.46
CA PRO A 347 -1.18 4.40 2.17
C PRO A 347 -1.85 5.78 2.28
N MET A 348 -1.59 6.67 1.33
CA MET A 348 -2.10 8.05 1.26
C MET A 348 -1.59 9.01 2.35
N ILE A 349 -1.11 8.52 3.51
CA ILE A 349 -0.69 9.37 4.64
C ILE A 349 0.83 9.56 4.66
N SER A 350 1.63 8.49 4.52
CA SER A 350 3.08 8.60 4.58
C SER A 350 3.67 9.44 3.46
N MET A 351 4.74 10.15 3.75
CA MET A 351 5.55 10.82 2.76
C MET A 351 6.33 9.79 1.93
N GLY A 352 5.70 9.25 0.89
CA GLY A 352 6.28 8.21 0.03
C GLY A 352 5.99 8.49 -1.44
N GLY A 353 6.90 9.17 -2.16
CA GLY A 353 6.73 9.62 -3.55
C GLY A 353 5.89 8.71 -4.44
N THR A 354 6.43 7.58 -4.89
CA THR A 354 5.72 6.63 -5.77
C THR A 354 4.59 5.88 -5.10
N SER A 355 4.72 5.56 -3.81
CA SER A 355 3.66 4.89 -3.05
C SER A 355 2.37 5.71 -3.03
N LEU A 356 2.48 7.04 -2.87
CA LEU A 356 1.34 7.96 -2.92
C LEU A 356 0.69 7.97 -4.31
N VAL A 357 1.48 7.98 -5.38
CA VAL A 357 1.00 7.95 -6.77
C VAL A 357 0.18 6.67 -7.03
N PHE A 358 0.72 5.48 -6.70
CA PHE A 358 0.02 4.23 -6.97
C PHE A 358 -1.16 3.98 -6.03
N THR A 359 -1.11 4.48 -4.80
CA THR A 359 -2.27 4.53 -3.89
C THR A 359 -3.39 5.38 -4.48
N SER A 360 -3.06 6.56 -5.01
CA SER A 360 -4.01 7.46 -5.65
C SER A 360 -4.65 6.83 -6.89
N ILE A 361 -3.85 6.20 -7.75
CA ILE A 361 -4.37 5.45 -8.91
C ILE A 361 -5.33 4.34 -8.45
N SER A 362 -4.97 3.59 -7.41
CA SER A 362 -5.81 2.52 -6.85
C SER A 362 -7.16 3.06 -6.37
N LEU A 363 -7.16 4.16 -5.62
CA LEU A 363 -8.40 4.83 -5.15
C LEU A 363 -9.24 5.36 -6.31
N GLY A 364 -8.61 5.94 -7.33
CA GLY A 364 -9.29 6.40 -8.55
C GLY A 364 -9.94 5.26 -9.33
N MET A 365 -9.28 4.08 -9.40
CA MET A 365 -9.87 2.88 -10.02
C MET A 365 -11.07 2.36 -9.22
N ILE A 366 -11.03 2.36 -7.88
CA ILE A 366 -12.16 1.99 -7.02
C ILE A 366 -13.34 2.94 -7.28
N LEU A 367 -13.09 4.24 -7.35
CA LEU A 367 -14.11 5.25 -7.66
C LEU A 367 -14.66 5.11 -9.08
N SER A 368 -13.86 4.72 -10.08
CA SER A 368 -14.33 4.41 -11.41
C SER A 368 -15.37 3.28 -11.41
N VAL A 369 -15.10 2.21 -10.64
CA VAL A 369 -16.06 1.11 -10.48
C VAL A 369 -17.34 1.60 -9.81
N SER A 370 -17.21 2.40 -8.74
CA SER A 370 -18.34 2.98 -8.01
C SER A 370 -19.26 3.81 -8.91
N LYS A 371 -18.68 4.73 -9.67
CA LYS A 371 -19.41 5.58 -10.63
C LYS A 371 -20.23 4.77 -11.65
N PHE A 372 -19.66 3.67 -12.13
CA PHE A 372 -20.35 2.83 -13.10
C PHE A 372 -21.51 2.06 -12.48
N ILE A 373 -21.37 1.59 -11.23
CA ILE A 373 -22.46 0.93 -10.50
C ILE A 373 -23.63 1.92 -10.29
N GLU A 374 -23.33 3.14 -9.84
CA GLU A 374 -24.32 4.21 -9.64
C GLU A 374 -25.09 4.54 -10.93
N ASN A 375 -24.38 4.67 -12.05
CA ASN A 375 -25.01 4.92 -13.35
C ASN A 375 -25.91 3.76 -13.80
N PHE A 376 -25.56 2.52 -13.45
CA PHE A 376 -26.38 1.35 -13.80
C PHE A 376 -27.64 1.23 -12.93
N GLU A 377 -27.59 1.66 -11.67
CA GLU A 377 -28.77 1.71 -10.79
C GLU A 377 -29.75 2.83 -11.17
N SER A 378 -29.26 3.89 -11.84
CA SER A 378 -30.07 5.05 -12.25
C SER A 378 -30.67 4.92 -13.65
N SER A 379 -30.27 3.90 -14.41
CA SER A 379 -30.82 3.56 -15.74
C SER A 379 -31.84 2.44 -15.69
#